data_d3b983a28c9d21503afcd5d32513c775
#
_entry.id   d3b983a28c9d21503afcd5d32513c775
#
_cell.length_a   1.000
_cell.length_b   1.000
_cell.length_c   1.000
_cell.angle_alpha   90.00
_cell.angle_beta   90.00
_cell.angle_gamma   90.00
#
_symmetry.space_group_name_H-M   'P 1'
#
loop_
_entity.id
_entity.type
_entity.pdbx_description
1 polymer ?
#
loop_
_entity_poly.entity_id
_entity_poly.type
_entity_poly.pdbx_seq_one_letter_code
_entity_poly.pdbx_strand_id
1 'polypeptide(L)'
;DLMSKLKPAYASLPVGDNFKESTLVGPLINQESVDRMQSVLEQAKAKGYTVHGGEVVEGCSVRPAIVEATEQCDLIKTETFAPILYVLKYSDLDEAINIHNAVPQGLSSCIFTDSVQEAELFTSAIGSDCGIVNINIGPSGAEIGGAFGGEKDTGGGRESGSDAWKQYMRRSTVTINYGKSLPLAQGIKFGD
;
A
#
# COMPACT_ATOMS: atom_id res chain seq x y z
N ASP A 1 16.63 12.11 -13.80
CA ASP A 1 16.81 13.33 -13.00
C ASP A 1 16.18 13.22 -11.58
N LEU A 2 15.14 12.44 -11.39
CA LEU A 2 14.51 12.22 -10.07
C LEU A 2 15.51 11.69 -9.03
N MET A 3 16.32 10.71 -9.39
CA MET A 3 17.28 10.08 -8.48
C MET A 3 18.37 11.04 -8.00
N SER A 4 18.78 12.01 -8.82
CA SER A 4 19.77 13.03 -8.41
C SER A 4 19.25 13.96 -7.32
N LYS A 5 17.92 14.07 -7.17
CA LYS A 5 17.25 14.85 -6.13
C LYS A 5 16.88 13.99 -4.91
N LEU A 6 16.44 12.75 -5.13
CA LEU A 6 16.05 11.84 -4.04
C LEU A 6 17.23 11.42 -3.16
N LYS A 7 18.37 11.08 -3.74
CA LYS A 7 19.54 10.62 -2.98
C LYS A 7 20.00 11.62 -1.90
N PRO A 8 20.25 12.91 -2.21
CA PRO A 8 20.62 13.88 -1.18
C PRO A 8 19.48 14.14 -0.18
N ALA A 9 18.21 14.11 -0.61
CA ALA A 9 17.07 14.28 0.29
C ALA A 9 17.02 13.14 1.33
N TYR A 10 17.15 11.89 0.91
CA TYR A 10 17.16 10.73 1.81
C TYR A 10 18.38 10.75 2.76
N ALA A 11 19.55 11.13 2.26
CA ALA A 11 20.77 11.23 3.07
C ALA A 11 20.66 12.31 4.16
N SER A 12 19.84 13.34 3.95
CA SER A 12 19.68 14.45 4.90
C SER A 12 18.58 14.21 5.96
N LEU A 13 17.80 13.12 5.86
CA LEU A 13 16.72 12.85 6.80
C LEU A 13 17.25 12.64 8.22
N PRO A 14 16.75 13.39 9.22
CA PRO A 14 17.16 13.20 10.61
C PRO A 14 16.57 11.89 11.16
N VAL A 15 17.47 10.99 11.54
CA VAL A 15 17.17 9.68 12.14
C VAL A 15 17.48 9.72 13.62
N GLY A 16 16.63 9.18 14.47
CA GLY A 16 16.89 9.12 15.91
C GLY A 16 15.67 8.87 16.77
N ASP A 17 15.69 9.44 17.96
CA ASP A 17 14.63 9.31 18.95
C ASP A 17 13.32 9.94 18.44
N ASN A 18 12.27 9.15 18.37
CA ASN A 18 10.94 9.55 17.89
C ASN A 18 10.18 10.51 18.83
N PHE A 19 10.68 10.74 20.05
CA PHE A 19 10.13 11.76 20.96
C PHE A 19 10.70 13.17 20.71
N LYS A 20 11.68 13.30 19.82
CA LYS A 20 12.22 14.59 19.42
C LYS A 20 11.50 15.13 18.20
N GLU A 21 11.00 16.35 18.25
CA GLU A 21 10.29 17.00 17.13
C GLU A 21 11.13 17.09 15.84
N SER A 22 12.45 17.15 15.97
CA SER A 22 13.35 17.21 14.82
C SER A 22 13.57 15.86 14.12
N THR A 23 13.14 14.74 14.71
CA THR A 23 13.32 13.41 14.13
C THR A 23 12.22 13.14 13.11
N LEU A 24 12.60 12.77 11.90
CA LEU A 24 11.68 12.33 10.86
C LEU A 24 11.61 10.81 10.70
N VAL A 25 12.69 10.11 11.04
CA VAL A 25 12.76 8.65 10.96
C VAL A 25 13.10 8.11 12.34
N GLY A 26 12.11 7.52 13.00
CA GLY A 26 12.27 6.83 14.28
C GLY A 26 12.87 5.43 14.13
N PRO A 27 13.12 4.73 15.26
CA PRO A 27 13.64 3.37 15.23
C PRO A 27 12.61 2.38 14.68
N LEU A 28 13.08 1.28 14.11
CA LEU A 28 12.26 0.11 13.83
C LEU A 28 11.76 -0.52 15.14
N ILE A 29 10.70 -1.33 15.04
CA ILE A 29 10.02 -1.87 16.23
C ILE A 29 10.92 -2.75 17.09
N ASN A 30 11.83 -3.51 16.49
CA ASN A 30 12.74 -4.42 17.18
C ASN A 30 13.94 -4.78 16.31
N GLN A 31 14.90 -5.53 16.88
CA GLN A 31 16.10 -6.00 16.19
C GLN A 31 15.79 -6.92 15.01
N GLU A 32 14.78 -7.77 15.13
CA GLU A 32 14.36 -8.66 14.03
C GLU A 32 13.96 -7.87 12.77
N SER A 33 13.30 -6.72 12.95
CA SER A 33 12.94 -5.83 11.83
C SER A 33 14.18 -5.18 11.20
N VAL A 34 15.19 -4.86 12.01
CA VAL A 34 16.50 -4.37 11.51
C VAL A 34 17.17 -5.47 10.69
N ASP A 35 17.28 -6.68 11.25
CA ASP A 35 17.94 -7.82 10.60
C ASP A 35 17.26 -8.19 9.28
N ARG A 36 15.93 -8.17 9.26
CA ARG A 36 15.13 -8.36 8.04
C ARG A 36 15.43 -7.29 6.99
N MET A 37 15.45 -6.02 7.38
CA MET A 37 15.80 -4.93 6.45
C MET A 37 17.18 -5.13 5.87
N GLN A 38 18.18 -5.42 6.71
CA GLN A 38 19.56 -5.64 6.25
C GLN A 38 19.64 -6.84 5.30
N SER A 39 18.97 -7.95 5.62
CA SER A 39 18.90 -9.13 4.76
C SER A 39 18.28 -8.81 3.39
N VAL A 40 17.22 -8.02 3.34
CA VAL A 40 16.57 -7.61 2.08
C VAL A 40 17.51 -6.73 1.25
N LEU A 41 18.21 -5.78 1.88
CA LEU A 41 19.17 -4.93 1.17
C LEU A 41 20.36 -5.72 0.61
N GLU A 42 20.86 -6.70 1.35
CA GLU A 42 21.93 -7.62 0.85
C GLU A 42 21.44 -8.49 -0.31
N GLN A 43 20.21 -9.01 -0.23
CA GLN A 43 19.60 -9.74 -1.34
C GLN A 43 19.41 -8.85 -2.59
N ALA A 44 19.03 -7.59 -2.41
CA ALA A 44 18.93 -6.62 -3.50
C ALA A 44 20.29 -6.38 -4.17
N LYS A 45 21.35 -6.19 -3.39
CA LYS A 45 22.73 -6.08 -3.90
C LYS A 45 23.18 -7.33 -4.64
N ALA A 46 22.87 -8.52 -4.10
CA ALA A 46 23.18 -9.80 -4.74
C ALA A 46 22.49 -10.01 -6.08
N LYS A 47 21.32 -9.40 -6.27
CA LYS A 47 20.59 -9.34 -7.55
C LYS A 47 21.18 -8.29 -8.53
N GLY A 48 22.18 -7.52 -8.12
CA GLY A 48 22.78 -6.47 -8.93
C GLY A 48 22.03 -5.13 -8.89
N TYR A 49 21.10 -4.95 -7.94
CA TYR A 49 20.43 -3.67 -7.74
C TYR A 49 21.35 -2.68 -7.01
N THR A 50 21.21 -1.40 -7.31
CA THR A 50 21.97 -0.34 -6.63
C THR A 50 21.23 0.10 -5.38
N VAL A 51 21.92 0.01 -4.23
CA VAL A 51 21.36 0.38 -2.91
C VAL A 51 22.06 1.63 -2.39
N HIS A 52 21.28 2.61 -1.94
CA HIS A 52 21.75 3.85 -1.31
C HIS A 52 21.13 3.98 0.07
N GLY A 53 21.93 4.26 1.10
CA GLY A 53 21.47 4.31 2.50
C GLY A 53 21.20 2.91 3.07
N GLY A 54 20.40 2.86 4.12
CA GLY A 54 20.00 1.63 4.78
C GLY A 54 20.92 1.21 5.92
N GLU A 55 21.94 2.02 6.27
CA GLU A 55 22.86 1.71 7.34
C GLU A 55 22.18 1.77 8.71
N VAL A 56 22.57 0.88 9.61
CA VAL A 56 22.21 0.96 11.03
C VAL A 56 22.96 2.12 11.66
N VAL A 57 22.24 3.03 12.30
CA VAL A 57 22.81 4.20 12.98
C VAL A 57 23.15 3.84 14.43
N GLU A 58 22.13 3.39 15.18
CA GLU A 58 22.27 2.98 16.57
C GLU A 58 21.04 2.13 16.97
N GLY A 59 21.26 0.97 17.60
CA GLY A 59 20.19 0.07 18.03
C GLY A 59 19.25 -0.28 16.89
N CYS A 60 17.98 0.05 17.02
CA CYS A 60 16.96 -0.16 15.97
C CYS A 60 16.81 1.01 15.00
N SER A 61 17.60 2.07 15.12
CA SER A 61 17.55 3.21 14.21
C SER A 61 18.35 2.92 12.93
N VAL A 62 17.69 3.06 11.80
CA VAL A 62 18.27 2.80 10.46
C VAL A 62 18.07 4.03 9.57
N ARG A 63 19.00 4.26 8.65
CA ARG A 63 18.78 5.24 7.58
C ARG A 63 17.80 4.67 6.56
N PRO A 64 16.89 5.48 6.01
CA PRO A 64 16.10 5.07 4.86
C PRO A 64 16.97 4.67 3.68
N ALA A 65 16.54 3.67 2.94
CA ALA A 65 17.23 3.15 1.77
C ALA A 65 16.45 3.46 0.48
N ILE A 66 17.20 3.67 -0.60
CA ILE A 66 16.67 3.67 -1.96
C ILE A 66 17.31 2.49 -2.71
N VAL A 67 16.49 1.67 -3.33
CA VAL A 67 16.91 0.54 -4.16
C VAL A 67 16.51 0.81 -5.61
N GLU A 68 17.49 1.05 -6.47
CA GLU A 68 17.28 1.14 -7.92
C GLU A 68 17.27 -0.28 -8.50
N ALA A 69 16.08 -0.76 -8.86
CA ALA A 69 15.87 -2.09 -9.39
C ALA A 69 15.68 -2.05 -10.91
N THR A 70 16.17 -3.07 -11.59
CA THR A 70 16.04 -3.21 -13.05
C THR A 70 14.73 -3.87 -13.46
N GLU A 71 14.13 -4.65 -12.56
CA GLU A 71 12.89 -5.36 -12.76
C GLU A 71 12.16 -5.59 -11.44
N GLN A 72 10.85 -5.82 -11.51
CA GLN A 72 10.06 -6.23 -10.36
C GLN A 72 10.22 -7.74 -10.12
N CYS A 73 10.50 -8.13 -8.88
CA CYS A 73 10.65 -9.54 -8.49
C CYS A 73 10.03 -9.77 -7.09
N ASP A 74 9.97 -11.02 -6.66
CA ASP A 74 9.34 -11.39 -5.38
C ASP A 74 9.95 -10.66 -4.18
N LEU A 75 11.25 -10.35 -4.21
CA LEU A 75 11.90 -9.56 -3.18
C LEU A 75 11.27 -8.17 -3.01
N ILE A 76 10.93 -7.51 -4.14
CA ILE A 76 10.30 -6.17 -4.15
C ILE A 76 8.82 -6.26 -3.80
N LYS A 77 8.13 -7.32 -4.24
CA LYS A 77 6.71 -7.54 -3.98
C LYS A 77 6.41 -7.93 -2.53
N THR A 78 7.41 -8.45 -1.81
CA THR A 78 7.26 -8.83 -0.41
C THR A 78 7.43 -7.61 0.49
N GLU A 79 6.44 -7.34 1.35
CA GLU A 79 6.49 -6.24 2.30
C GLU A 79 7.59 -6.46 3.36
N THR A 80 8.54 -5.53 3.45
CA THR A 80 9.63 -5.59 4.43
C THR A 80 9.26 -4.94 5.76
N PHE A 81 8.33 -4.01 5.76
CA PHE A 81 7.93 -3.17 6.90
C PHE A 81 9.11 -2.36 7.46
N ALA A 82 9.88 -1.76 6.56
CA ALA A 82 11.06 -0.96 6.84
C ALA A 82 11.16 0.20 5.83
N PRO A 83 11.94 1.26 6.11
CA PRO A 83 12.02 2.44 5.25
C PRO A 83 12.87 2.18 4.00
N ILE A 84 12.35 1.39 3.07
CA ILE A 84 12.96 1.08 1.77
C ILE A 84 12.06 1.63 0.65
N LEU A 85 12.63 2.48 -0.21
CA LEU A 85 11.99 2.92 -1.45
C LEU A 85 12.59 2.14 -2.62
N TYR A 86 11.77 1.37 -3.32
CA TYR A 86 12.13 0.74 -4.58
C TYR A 86 11.82 1.67 -5.75
N VAL A 87 12.78 1.82 -6.65
CA VAL A 87 12.65 2.65 -7.85
C VAL A 87 12.83 1.76 -9.08
N LEU A 88 11.81 1.71 -9.92
CA LEU A 88 11.80 1.00 -11.19
C LEU A 88 11.54 2.00 -12.31
N LYS A 89 12.10 1.72 -13.50
CA LYS A 89 11.79 2.45 -14.71
C LYS A 89 10.66 1.75 -15.45
N TYR A 90 9.87 2.52 -16.15
CA TYR A 90 8.83 2.02 -17.05
C TYR A 90 8.88 2.79 -18.36
N SER A 91 8.30 2.25 -19.43
CA SER A 91 8.30 2.82 -20.77
C SER A 91 7.04 3.62 -21.07
N ASP A 92 5.90 3.16 -20.54
CA ASP A 92 4.60 3.79 -20.72
C ASP A 92 3.70 3.58 -19.49
N LEU A 93 2.56 4.26 -19.46
CA LEU A 93 1.66 4.23 -18.30
C LEU A 93 1.02 2.85 -18.10
N ASP A 94 0.76 2.11 -19.17
CA ASP A 94 0.16 0.77 -19.07
C ASP A 94 1.13 -0.20 -18.38
N GLU A 95 2.43 -0.15 -18.73
CA GLU A 95 3.47 -0.90 -18.03
C GLU A 95 3.56 -0.47 -16.56
N ALA A 96 3.52 0.84 -16.26
CA ALA A 96 3.57 1.34 -14.90
C ALA A 96 2.38 0.83 -14.06
N ILE A 97 1.16 0.85 -14.60
CA ILE A 97 -0.05 0.33 -13.94
C ILE A 97 0.07 -1.18 -13.72
N ASN A 98 0.56 -1.93 -14.70
CA ASN A 98 0.76 -3.38 -14.58
C ASN A 98 1.77 -3.72 -13.49
N ILE A 99 2.90 -3.03 -13.41
CA ILE A 99 3.92 -3.20 -12.36
C ILE A 99 3.31 -2.83 -11.00
N HIS A 100 2.59 -1.71 -10.92
CA HIS A 100 1.93 -1.23 -9.72
C HIS A 100 0.92 -2.24 -9.16
N ASN A 101 0.05 -2.77 -10.01
CA ASN A 101 -1.00 -3.70 -9.61
C ASN A 101 -0.50 -5.14 -9.35
N ALA A 102 0.74 -5.47 -9.76
CA ALA A 102 1.29 -6.82 -9.65
C ALA A 102 1.84 -7.17 -8.25
N VAL A 103 1.48 -6.42 -7.22
CA VAL A 103 1.81 -6.71 -5.81
C VAL A 103 0.57 -7.19 -5.05
N PRO A 104 0.71 -8.00 -3.98
CA PRO A 104 -0.43 -8.51 -3.22
C PRO A 104 -1.13 -7.44 -2.37
N GLN A 105 -0.47 -6.31 -2.09
CA GLN A 105 -1.05 -5.22 -1.32
C GLN A 105 -1.76 -4.22 -2.25
N GLY A 106 -2.75 -3.49 -1.72
CA GLY A 106 -3.50 -2.46 -2.44
C GLY A 106 -4.04 -1.37 -1.49
N LEU A 107 -3.19 -0.84 -0.60
CA LEU A 107 -3.62 0.16 0.36
C LEU A 107 -3.75 1.55 -0.26
N SER A 108 -2.64 2.10 -0.76
CA SER A 108 -2.60 3.46 -1.27
C SER A 108 -1.64 3.61 -2.45
N SER A 109 -1.97 4.55 -3.31
CA SER A 109 -1.21 4.87 -4.51
C SER A 109 -1.28 6.35 -4.86
N CYS A 110 -0.36 6.80 -5.70
CA CYS A 110 -0.45 8.13 -6.30
C CYS A 110 0.22 8.17 -7.67
N ILE A 111 -0.21 9.13 -8.49
CA ILE A 111 0.45 9.52 -9.73
C ILE A 111 0.73 11.02 -9.71
N PHE A 112 1.88 11.40 -10.23
CA PHE A 112 2.23 12.80 -10.50
C PHE A 112 2.26 13.01 -12.00
N THR A 113 1.32 13.79 -12.52
CA THR A 113 1.14 14.04 -13.95
C THR A 113 0.48 15.37 -14.21
N ASP A 114 0.79 15.99 -15.36
CA ASP A 114 0.10 17.15 -15.88
C ASP A 114 -0.98 16.77 -16.93
N SER A 115 -1.11 15.48 -17.24
CA SER A 115 -2.08 14.94 -18.21
C SER A 115 -3.38 14.55 -17.51
N VAL A 116 -4.49 15.16 -17.90
CA VAL A 116 -5.82 14.79 -17.43
C VAL A 116 -6.15 13.35 -17.84
N GLN A 117 -5.76 12.93 -19.05
CA GLN A 117 -6.02 11.58 -19.55
C GLN A 117 -5.31 10.51 -18.68
N GLU A 118 -4.06 10.75 -18.29
CA GLU A 118 -3.33 9.83 -17.40
C GLU A 118 -3.95 9.79 -16.00
N ALA A 119 -4.35 10.94 -15.45
CA ALA A 119 -5.03 11.01 -14.17
C ALA A 119 -6.34 10.24 -14.18
N GLU A 120 -7.19 10.43 -15.20
CA GLU A 120 -8.45 9.71 -15.39
C GLU A 120 -8.23 8.20 -15.57
N LEU A 121 -7.24 7.80 -16.38
CA LEU A 121 -6.90 6.39 -16.55
C LEU A 121 -6.44 5.76 -15.23
N PHE A 122 -5.56 6.42 -14.49
CA PHE A 122 -5.01 5.89 -13.24
C PHE A 122 -6.07 5.74 -12.14
N THR A 123 -7.11 6.59 -12.13
CA THR A 123 -8.23 6.51 -11.17
C THR A 123 -9.38 5.63 -11.64
N SER A 124 -9.34 5.14 -12.88
CA SER A 124 -10.41 4.30 -13.45
C SER A 124 -10.34 2.85 -12.94
N ALA A 125 -11.35 2.06 -13.28
CA ALA A 125 -11.43 0.64 -12.93
C ALA A 125 -10.31 -0.24 -13.53
N ILE A 126 -9.59 0.25 -14.54
CA ILE A 126 -8.43 -0.40 -15.15
C ILE A 126 -7.10 0.24 -14.73
N GLY A 127 -7.15 1.26 -13.88
CA GLY A 127 -5.98 1.96 -13.34
C GLY A 127 -5.46 1.32 -12.06
N SER A 128 -5.20 2.13 -11.04
CA SER A 128 -4.74 1.64 -9.74
C SER A 128 -5.81 0.80 -9.03
N ASP A 129 -5.41 -0.35 -8.51
CA ASP A 129 -6.26 -1.26 -7.74
C ASP A 129 -6.21 -1.00 -6.21
N CYS A 130 -5.69 0.15 -5.79
CA CYS A 130 -5.60 0.53 -4.39
C CYS A 130 -6.90 1.14 -3.86
N GLY A 131 -7.13 1.04 -2.55
CA GLY A 131 -8.25 1.66 -1.88
C GLY A 131 -8.14 3.19 -1.78
N ILE A 132 -6.91 3.74 -1.84
CA ILE A 132 -6.62 5.18 -1.89
C ILE A 132 -5.83 5.46 -3.17
N VAL A 133 -6.33 6.37 -3.99
CA VAL A 133 -5.71 6.77 -5.25
C VAL A 133 -5.61 8.29 -5.32
N ASN A 134 -4.42 8.81 -5.26
CA ASN A 134 -4.16 10.24 -5.19
C ASN A 134 -3.52 10.77 -6.49
N ILE A 135 -3.83 12.00 -6.85
CA ILE A 135 -3.25 12.69 -8.00
C ILE A 135 -2.48 13.91 -7.51
N ASN A 136 -1.21 14.01 -7.91
CA ASN A 136 -0.31 15.13 -7.58
C ASN A 136 -0.16 15.42 -6.08
N ILE A 137 -0.39 14.40 -5.25
CA ILE A 137 -0.12 14.40 -3.81
C ILE A 137 0.41 13.02 -3.42
N GLY A 138 1.20 12.94 -2.34
CA GLY A 138 1.76 11.66 -1.88
C GLY A 138 0.69 10.65 -1.45
N PRO A 139 1.03 9.35 -1.40
CA PRO A 139 0.08 8.30 -1.05
C PRO A 139 -0.18 8.19 0.46
N SER A 140 0.57 8.91 1.29
CA SER A 140 0.45 8.87 2.74
C SER A 140 -0.73 9.71 3.21
N GLY A 141 -1.55 9.13 4.10
CA GLY A 141 -2.68 9.80 4.70
C GLY A 141 -3.89 9.90 3.77
N ALA A 142 -5.04 9.88 4.40
CA ALA A 142 -6.31 10.17 3.76
C ALA A 142 -6.96 11.35 4.50
N GLU A 143 -7.71 12.16 3.76
CA GLU A 143 -8.60 13.14 4.37
C GLU A 143 -9.59 12.42 5.29
N ILE A 144 -9.81 12.92 6.50
CA ILE A 144 -10.64 12.24 7.52
C ILE A 144 -12.09 12.02 7.06
N GLY A 145 -12.58 12.83 6.14
CA GLY A 145 -13.86 12.64 5.47
C GLY A 145 -13.89 11.53 4.44
N GLY A 146 -12.72 11.08 3.99
CA GLY A 146 -12.54 9.99 3.03
C GLY A 146 -12.48 8.63 3.70
N ALA A 147 -12.92 7.60 3.00
CA ALA A 147 -12.85 6.21 3.47
C ALA A 147 -11.41 5.69 3.37
N PHE A 148 -10.78 5.44 4.51
CA PHE A 148 -9.45 4.84 4.58
C PHE A 148 -9.53 3.32 4.58
N GLY A 149 -8.78 2.68 3.71
CA GLY A 149 -8.68 1.22 3.63
C GLY A 149 -8.12 0.77 2.30
N GLY A 150 -7.86 -0.50 2.16
CA GLY A 150 -7.20 -1.09 1.01
C GLY A 150 -8.02 -2.14 0.29
N GLU A 151 -7.39 -2.70 -0.71
CA GLU A 151 -7.87 -3.83 -1.51
C GLU A 151 -6.85 -4.99 -1.41
N LYS A 152 -7.16 -6.12 -1.98
CA LYS A 152 -6.31 -7.33 -1.97
C LYS A 152 -5.91 -7.73 -0.54
N ASP A 153 -4.65 -8.03 -0.27
CA ASP A 153 -4.17 -8.49 1.04
C ASP A 153 -4.27 -7.42 2.14
N THR A 154 -4.44 -6.13 1.78
CA THR A 154 -4.71 -5.07 2.74
C THR A 154 -6.16 -5.01 3.21
N GLY A 155 -7.03 -5.89 2.70
CA GLY A 155 -8.43 -6.06 3.09
C GLY A 155 -9.37 -5.05 2.41
N GLY A 156 -10.67 -5.40 2.33
CA GLY A 156 -11.70 -4.60 1.68
C GLY A 156 -12.52 -3.72 2.64
N GLY A 157 -12.16 -3.64 3.91
CA GLY A 157 -12.80 -2.77 4.90
C GLY A 157 -12.45 -1.30 4.68
N ARG A 158 -13.27 -0.42 5.25
CA ARG A 158 -12.99 1.02 5.25
C ARG A 158 -13.18 1.60 6.64
N GLU A 159 -12.23 2.43 7.04
CA GLU A 159 -12.24 3.25 8.25
C GLU A 159 -12.48 4.70 7.84
N SER A 160 -13.13 5.49 8.68
CA SER A 160 -13.55 6.86 8.36
C SER A 160 -14.54 6.93 7.17
N GLY A 161 -14.90 8.12 6.78
CA GLY A 161 -15.92 8.35 5.73
C GLY A 161 -17.34 8.17 6.23
N SER A 162 -18.29 8.53 5.37
CA SER A 162 -19.71 8.67 5.75
C SER A 162 -20.41 7.36 6.14
N ASP A 163 -19.91 6.22 5.69
CA ASP A 163 -20.54 4.91 5.89
C ASP A 163 -19.65 3.88 6.64
N ALA A 164 -18.51 4.34 7.19
CA ALA A 164 -17.58 3.51 7.96
C ALA A 164 -18.27 2.75 9.11
N TRP A 165 -19.29 3.33 9.73
CA TRP A 165 -20.07 2.70 10.79
C TRP A 165 -20.67 1.35 10.39
N LYS A 166 -20.92 1.10 9.10
CA LYS A 166 -21.43 -0.17 8.57
C LYS A 166 -20.45 -1.33 8.78
N GLN A 167 -19.16 -1.04 8.89
CA GLN A 167 -18.09 -2.05 9.14
C GLN A 167 -18.22 -2.68 10.53
N TYR A 168 -18.84 -1.96 11.46
CA TYR A 168 -19.07 -2.43 12.83
C TYR A 168 -20.41 -3.14 13.00
N MET A 169 -21.19 -3.28 11.93
CA MET A 169 -22.55 -3.84 11.95
C MET A 169 -22.58 -5.21 11.26
N ARG A 170 -23.29 -6.15 11.88
CA ARG A 170 -23.60 -7.41 11.23
C ARG A 170 -24.78 -7.20 10.28
N ARG A 171 -24.61 -7.54 9.02
CA ARG A 171 -25.69 -7.56 8.04
C ARG A 171 -26.36 -8.92 8.07
N SER A 172 -27.68 -8.96 8.24
CA SER A 172 -28.48 -10.17 8.14
C SER A 172 -29.81 -9.89 7.44
N THR A 173 -30.30 -10.86 6.68
CA THR A 173 -31.67 -10.84 6.15
C THR A 173 -32.53 -11.70 7.06
N VAL A 174 -33.64 -11.14 7.54
CA VAL A 174 -34.60 -11.83 8.41
C VAL A 174 -35.95 -11.86 7.74
N THR A 175 -36.50 -13.06 7.59
CA THR A 175 -37.86 -13.24 7.09
C THR A 175 -38.68 -13.96 8.16
N ILE A 176 -39.83 -13.40 8.55
CA ILE A 176 -40.74 -13.98 9.54
C ILE A 176 -42.05 -14.31 8.85
N ASN A 177 -42.43 -15.58 8.86
CA ASN A 177 -43.73 -16.01 8.39
C ASN A 177 -44.75 -16.03 9.55
N TYR A 178 -45.73 -15.14 9.53
CA TYR A 178 -46.81 -15.09 10.53
C TYR A 178 -47.98 -15.97 10.15
N GLY A 179 -47.96 -16.58 8.95
CA GLY A 179 -48.98 -17.51 8.50
C GLY A 179 -48.84 -18.92 9.04
N LYS A 180 -49.89 -19.73 8.93
CA LYS A 180 -49.85 -21.15 9.26
C LYS A 180 -49.47 -22.04 8.07
N SER A 181 -49.42 -21.48 6.87
CA SER A 181 -48.97 -22.17 5.66
C SER A 181 -47.49 -21.97 5.42
N LEU A 182 -46.83 -22.97 4.84
CA LEU A 182 -45.45 -22.90 4.38
C LEU A 182 -45.46 -22.49 2.90
N PRO A 183 -45.19 -21.21 2.56
CA PRO A 183 -45.06 -20.77 1.16
C PRO A 183 -43.76 -21.36 0.59
N LEU A 184 -43.87 -22.34 -0.27
CA LEU A 184 -42.75 -22.94 -0.97
C LEU A 184 -42.46 -22.18 -2.24
N ALA A 185 -41.16 -21.91 -2.51
CA ALA A 185 -40.72 -21.27 -3.71
C ALA A 185 -40.94 -22.16 -4.94
N GLN A 186 -41.15 -21.54 -6.11
CA GLN A 186 -41.16 -22.19 -7.42
C GLN A 186 -42.18 -23.32 -7.59
N GLY A 187 -43.30 -23.24 -6.87
CA GLY A 187 -44.39 -24.22 -7.03
C GLY A 187 -44.08 -25.63 -6.53
N ILE A 188 -43.04 -25.77 -5.69
CA ILE A 188 -42.70 -27.05 -5.02
C ILE A 188 -43.90 -27.49 -4.18
N LYS A 189 -44.34 -28.73 -4.34
CA LYS A 189 -45.35 -29.40 -3.50
C LYS A 189 -44.68 -30.61 -2.88
N PHE A 190 -44.74 -30.75 -1.57
CA PHE A 190 -44.43 -32.00 -0.90
C PHE A 190 -45.71 -32.84 -0.94
N GLY A 191 -45.56 -34.13 -1.31
CA GLY A 191 -46.69 -35.02 -1.63
C GLY A 191 -47.80 -35.05 -0.60
N ASP A 192 -48.94 -35.51 -1.05
CA ASP A 192 -50.16 -35.75 -0.28
C ASP A 192 -49.95 -36.71 0.89
#